data_d9fc306ea68aff397c6c2805a15fdd3d
#
_entry.id   d9fc306ea68aff397c6c2805a15fdd3d
#
_cell.length_a   1.000
_cell.length_b   1.000
_cell.length_c   1.000
_cell.angle_alpha   90.00
_cell.angle_beta   90.00
_cell.angle_gamma   90.00
#
_symmetry.space_group_name_H-M   'P 1'
#
loop_
_entity.id
_entity.type
_entity.pdbx_description
1 polymer ?
#
loop_
_entity_poly.entity_id
_entity_poly.type
_entity_poly.pdbx_seq_one_letter_code
_entity_poly.pdbx_strand_id
1 'polypeptide(L)'
;MAKVNGHASDAEISALNDAKTHVARGIGRSSDLIFEKGEGSWVWTVDGHKIFDLTSGIAVSALGHAHPAVTEAIVKQASKLIHTSVNIAYTRPYLELTTKLLKVMPDKSLDTVFFWNSGSEAVEAAIKLARVATKKQNIISYQGSYHGRTWAAMALTRSKTIYSKGYHPLMPGVYTAPFPYGSQYGCPVPLSEDQLTQAALRDLKLLFDQQTAPTDTAAIIIEPVLGEGGYVPCPPAYLAALRKICDQHNILLIFDEVQTGFGRTGTYFMTEQTGVRPDILILAKGIANGLPLSAIISRKELMDMQEPGTQGGTYSGNAVACAAGIAVADVMQEPGFMKNVAARSKQFFDVLHDLKQSPKTKGIIVDVRGKGLMIGVEFDGPLYPSRDQSKPVPEGLAAKVQKKCMEKDLYILTTSIFQVIRLIPALIITGKSSAQAQMHADL
;
A
#
# COMPACT_ATOMS: atom_id res chain seq x y z
N MET A 1 -8.45 22.25 -26.37
CA MET A 1 -7.37 21.31 -25.99
C MET A 1 -6.77 20.78 -27.27
N ALA A 2 -5.54 21.17 -27.58
CA ALA A 2 -4.83 20.72 -28.78
C ALA A 2 -4.60 19.19 -28.65
N LYS A 3 -4.95 18.45 -29.67
CA LYS A 3 -4.60 17.04 -29.81
C LYS A 3 -3.08 16.97 -29.95
N VAL A 4 -2.38 16.58 -28.89
CA VAL A 4 -0.98 16.16 -29.00
C VAL A 4 -1.03 14.72 -29.54
N ASN A 5 -1.20 14.58 -30.85
CA ASN A 5 -1.02 13.36 -31.60
C ASN A 5 0.37 13.41 -32.26
N GLY A 6 1.41 13.33 -31.48
CA GLY A 6 2.77 13.22 -31.96
C GLY A 6 3.53 12.30 -31.04
N HIS A 7 4.09 11.23 -31.60
CA HIS A 7 5.15 10.51 -30.93
C HIS A 7 6.34 11.46 -30.79
N ALA A 8 7.11 11.34 -29.69
CA ALA A 8 8.32 12.13 -29.53
C ALA A 8 9.27 11.85 -30.70
N SER A 9 9.94 12.90 -31.17
CA SER A 9 10.97 12.78 -32.19
C SER A 9 12.20 12.04 -31.64
N ASP A 10 13.03 11.47 -32.52
CA ASP A 10 14.28 10.82 -32.11
C ASP A 10 15.19 11.76 -31.31
N ALA A 11 15.19 13.06 -31.62
CA ALA A 11 15.94 14.07 -30.89
C ALA A 11 15.41 14.27 -29.46
N GLU A 12 14.09 14.29 -29.26
CA GLU A 12 13.46 14.38 -27.93
C GLU A 12 13.72 13.10 -27.11
N ILE A 13 13.59 11.92 -27.72
CA ILE A 13 13.91 10.66 -27.07
C ILE A 13 15.38 10.62 -26.64
N SER A 14 16.30 11.11 -27.50
CA SER A 14 17.71 11.21 -27.17
C SER A 14 17.95 12.15 -25.98
N ALA A 15 17.33 13.32 -25.97
CA ALA A 15 17.45 14.28 -24.87
C ALA A 15 16.89 13.73 -23.54
N LEU A 16 15.76 13.01 -23.57
CA LEU A 16 15.21 12.33 -22.39
C LEU A 16 16.12 11.23 -21.87
N ASN A 17 16.76 10.46 -22.76
CA ASN A 17 17.72 9.43 -22.39
C ASN A 17 18.99 10.01 -21.75
N ASP A 18 19.47 11.16 -22.27
CA ASP A 18 20.56 11.89 -21.64
C ASP A 18 20.17 12.39 -20.25
N ALA A 19 19.00 13.00 -20.10
CA ALA A 19 18.48 13.49 -18.81
C ALA A 19 18.38 12.35 -17.76
N LYS A 20 18.08 11.12 -18.17
CA LYS A 20 18.03 9.95 -17.25
C LYS A 20 19.38 9.70 -16.56
N THR A 21 20.49 10.07 -17.16
CA THR A 21 21.83 9.88 -16.58
C THR A 21 22.05 10.79 -15.36
N HIS A 22 21.30 11.89 -15.26
CA HIS A 22 21.36 12.86 -14.18
C HIS A 22 20.35 12.60 -13.05
N VAL A 23 19.51 11.54 -13.18
CA VAL A 23 18.60 11.13 -12.09
C VAL A 23 19.39 10.38 -11.02
N ALA A 24 19.15 10.73 -9.75
CA ALA A 24 19.84 10.15 -8.61
C ALA A 24 19.82 8.61 -8.64
N ARG A 25 20.99 7.99 -8.53
CA ARG A 25 21.14 6.52 -8.59
C ARG A 25 20.40 5.78 -7.47
N GLY A 26 20.13 6.44 -6.35
CA GLY A 26 19.40 5.86 -5.22
C GLY A 26 17.93 5.52 -5.50
N ILE A 27 17.38 5.97 -6.63
CA ILE A 27 16.02 5.64 -7.05
C ILE A 27 16.03 4.28 -7.77
N GLY A 28 15.40 3.26 -7.15
CA GLY A 28 15.14 1.98 -7.81
C GLY A 28 14.01 2.12 -8.84
N ARG A 29 14.27 1.71 -10.08
CA ARG A 29 13.27 1.64 -11.17
C ARG A 29 13.06 0.21 -11.61
N SER A 30 11.83 -0.15 -11.94
CA SER A 30 11.50 -1.48 -12.48
C SER A 30 11.64 -1.56 -14.00
N SER A 31 11.73 -0.43 -14.69
CA SER A 31 11.96 -0.32 -16.14
C SER A 31 12.61 1.02 -16.49
N ASP A 32 13.14 1.12 -17.71
CA ASP A 32 13.67 2.35 -18.29
C ASP A 32 12.66 3.07 -19.21
N LEU A 33 11.40 2.64 -19.22
CA LEU A 33 10.34 3.26 -19.98
C LEU A 33 10.13 4.72 -19.58
N ILE A 34 9.80 5.55 -20.55
CA ILE A 34 9.42 6.95 -20.37
C ILE A 34 7.95 7.06 -20.75
N PHE A 35 7.08 7.29 -19.76
CA PHE A 35 5.65 7.45 -19.98
C PHE A 35 5.30 8.89 -20.29
N GLU A 36 4.49 9.10 -21.32
CA GLU A 36 4.00 10.40 -21.77
C GLU A 36 2.53 10.61 -21.39
N LYS A 37 1.70 9.59 -21.49
CA LYS A 37 0.25 9.66 -21.30
C LYS A 37 -0.27 8.47 -20.51
N GLY A 38 -1.35 8.70 -19.76
CA GLY A 38 -2.13 7.64 -19.13
C GLY A 38 -3.64 7.88 -19.24
N GLU A 39 -4.44 6.82 -19.39
CA GLU A 39 -5.90 6.87 -19.45
C GLU A 39 -6.49 5.57 -18.90
N GLY A 40 -7.26 5.66 -17.83
CA GLY A 40 -7.81 4.48 -17.14
C GLY A 40 -6.71 3.52 -16.70
N SER A 41 -6.72 2.29 -17.18
CA SER A 41 -5.69 1.26 -16.89
C SER A 41 -4.59 1.19 -17.97
N TRP A 42 -4.43 2.19 -18.80
CA TRP A 42 -3.46 2.21 -19.88
C TRP A 42 -2.48 3.35 -19.74
N VAL A 43 -1.23 3.09 -20.12
CA VAL A 43 -0.18 4.10 -20.25
C VAL A 43 0.45 4.02 -21.65
N TRP A 44 0.98 5.13 -22.12
CA TRP A 44 1.70 5.22 -23.38
C TRP A 44 3.08 5.79 -23.11
N THR A 45 4.06 5.20 -23.73
CA THR A 45 5.43 5.71 -23.75
C THR A 45 5.57 6.87 -24.75
N VAL A 46 6.64 7.62 -24.64
CA VAL A 46 6.93 8.77 -25.52
C VAL A 46 7.03 8.39 -27.00
N ASP A 47 7.38 7.14 -27.32
CA ASP A 47 7.37 6.58 -28.67
C ASP A 47 6.00 6.02 -29.09
N GLY A 48 4.97 6.19 -28.25
CA GLY A 48 3.58 5.83 -28.51
C GLY A 48 3.21 4.39 -28.25
N HIS A 49 4.11 3.60 -27.68
CA HIS A 49 3.81 2.22 -27.31
C HIS A 49 2.82 2.17 -26.16
N LYS A 50 1.77 1.34 -26.30
CA LYS A 50 0.65 1.25 -25.36
C LYS A 50 0.81 0.05 -24.44
N ILE A 51 0.74 0.26 -23.13
CA ILE A 51 0.96 -0.77 -22.11
C ILE A 51 -0.23 -0.83 -21.15
N PHE A 52 -0.67 -2.02 -20.81
CA PHE A 52 -1.71 -2.22 -19.80
C PHE A 52 -1.11 -2.20 -18.40
N ASP A 53 -1.53 -1.23 -17.58
CA ASP A 53 -0.97 -1.01 -16.25
C ASP A 53 -1.74 -1.76 -15.16
N LEU A 54 -1.15 -2.84 -14.66
CA LEU A 54 -1.60 -3.55 -13.46
C LEU A 54 -0.81 -3.16 -12.21
N THR A 55 -0.17 -1.98 -12.21
CA THR A 55 0.59 -1.47 -11.05
C THR A 55 -0.10 -0.29 -10.37
N SER A 56 -0.89 0.48 -11.12
CA SER A 56 -1.54 1.73 -10.67
C SER A 56 -0.58 2.63 -9.89
N GLY A 57 0.70 2.75 -10.33
CA GLY A 57 1.70 3.51 -9.60
C GLY A 57 1.96 3.01 -8.18
N ILE A 58 1.97 1.69 -7.97
CA ILE A 58 2.06 1.01 -6.67
C ILE A 58 0.80 1.29 -5.81
N ALA A 59 -0.37 0.98 -6.37
CA ALA A 59 -1.69 1.17 -5.75
C ALA A 59 -2.09 2.64 -5.48
N VAL A 60 -1.48 3.61 -6.16
CA VAL A 60 -1.74 5.03 -5.97
C VAL A 60 -2.90 5.51 -6.83
N SER A 61 -2.87 5.23 -8.14
CA SER A 61 -3.90 5.65 -9.10
C SER A 61 -5.12 4.73 -9.00
N ALA A 62 -5.83 4.80 -7.86
CA ALA A 62 -6.96 3.92 -7.57
C ALA A 62 -8.09 4.03 -8.62
N LEU A 63 -8.35 5.24 -9.11
CA LEU A 63 -9.33 5.51 -10.17
C LEU A 63 -8.71 5.50 -11.59
N GLY A 64 -7.48 4.96 -11.72
CA GLY A 64 -6.78 4.95 -13.01
C GLY A 64 -6.16 6.31 -13.36
N HIS A 65 -5.49 6.31 -14.51
CA HIS A 65 -4.81 7.49 -15.02
C HIS A 65 -5.81 8.50 -15.60
N ALA A 66 -5.55 9.79 -15.36
CA ALA A 66 -6.30 10.93 -15.90
C ALA A 66 -7.84 10.80 -15.73
N HIS A 67 -8.30 10.31 -14.57
CA HIS A 67 -9.74 10.18 -14.30
C HIS A 67 -10.44 11.53 -14.44
N PRO A 68 -11.51 11.65 -15.26
CA PRO A 68 -12.11 12.95 -15.61
C PRO A 68 -12.49 13.79 -14.37
N ALA A 69 -13.21 13.21 -13.40
CA ALA A 69 -13.65 13.93 -12.21
C ALA A 69 -12.47 14.45 -11.37
N VAL A 70 -11.38 13.66 -11.25
CA VAL A 70 -10.20 14.06 -10.49
C VAL A 70 -9.44 15.15 -11.24
N THR A 71 -9.26 15.00 -12.55
CA THR A 71 -8.59 16.00 -13.40
C THR A 71 -9.33 17.32 -13.37
N GLU A 72 -10.66 17.33 -13.51
CA GLU A 72 -11.48 18.52 -13.43
C GLU A 72 -11.36 19.22 -12.07
N ALA A 73 -11.41 18.46 -10.96
CA ALA A 73 -11.26 18.99 -9.61
C ALA A 73 -9.90 19.67 -9.41
N ILE A 74 -8.83 19.06 -9.92
CA ILE A 74 -7.46 19.60 -9.90
C ILE A 74 -7.40 20.92 -10.65
N VAL A 75 -7.83 20.96 -11.92
CA VAL A 75 -7.80 22.15 -12.77
C VAL A 75 -8.62 23.28 -12.15
N LYS A 76 -9.84 22.99 -11.71
CA LYS A 76 -10.74 23.95 -11.07
C LYS A 76 -10.16 24.55 -9.79
N GLN A 77 -9.51 23.73 -8.95
CA GLN A 77 -8.89 24.22 -7.71
C GLN A 77 -7.60 24.99 -8.01
N ALA A 78 -6.75 24.49 -8.91
CA ALA A 78 -5.50 25.13 -9.27
C ALA A 78 -5.70 26.55 -9.87
N SER A 79 -6.81 26.76 -10.60
CA SER A 79 -7.18 28.10 -11.13
C SER A 79 -7.66 29.08 -10.07
N LYS A 80 -7.92 28.63 -8.83
CA LYS A 80 -8.40 29.48 -7.73
C LYS A 80 -7.33 29.75 -6.69
N LEU A 81 -6.72 28.69 -6.18
CA LEU A 81 -5.72 28.71 -5.11
C LEU A 81 -4.96 27.40 -5.09
N ILE A 82 -3.67 27.46 -5.39
CA ILE A 82 -2.80 26.28 -5.39
C ILE A 82 -2.38 25.93 -3.98
N HIS A 83 -1.88 26.92 -3.21
CA HIS A 83 -1.32 26.67 -1.89
C HIS A 83 -1.50 27.87 -0.96
N THR A 84 -1.84 27.55 0.28
CA THR A 84 -1.61 28.34 1.48
C THR A 84 -1.42 27.33 2.62
N SER A 85 -0.38 27.49 3.42
CA SER A 85 -0.14 26.56 4.52
C SER A 85 -1.33 26.53 5.47
N VAL A 86 -1.77 25.35 5.88
CA VAL A 86 -2.82 25.16 6.90
C VAL A 86 -2.44 25.81 8.25
N ASN A 87 -1.15 25.98 8.49
CA ASN A 87 -0.64 26.71 9.67
C ASN A 87 -0.95 28.23 9.61
N ILE A 88 -1.32 28.76 8.46
CA ILE A 88 -1.70 30.16 8.27
C ILE A 88 -3.22 30.29 8.23
N ALA A 89 -3.89 29.48 7.41
CA ALA A 89 -5.34 29.53 7.27
C ALA A 89 -5.89 28.22 6.67
N TYR A 90 -7.10 27.87 7.07
CA TYR A 90 -7.82 26.75 6.45
C TYR A 90 -8.20 27.08 5.01
N THR A 91 -8.20 26.06 4.16
CA THR A 91 -8.81 26.13 2.82
C THR A 91 -10.14 25.37 2.81
N ARG A 92 -11.06 25.77 1.93
CA ARG A 92 -12.33 25.06 1.79
C ARG A 92 -12.11 23.57 1.46
N PRO A 93 -11.26 23.18 0.48
CA PRO A 93 -11.04 21.74 0.19
C PRO A 93 -10.50 20.95 1.38
N TYR A 94 -9.67 21.55 2.24
CA TYR A 94 -9.17 20.91 3.45
C TYR A 94 -10.33 20.51 4.38
N LEU A 95 -11.22 21.46 4.69
CA LEU A 95 -12.36 21.24 5.59
C LEU A 95 -13.40 20.28 4.99
N GLU A 96 -13.66 20.41 3.69
CA GLU A 96 -14.60 19.55 2.96
C GLU A 96 -14.11 18.10 2.92
N LEU A 97 -12.83 17.87 2.58
CA LEU A 97 -12.25 16.54 2.59
C LEU A 97 -12.26 15.92 4.00
N THR A 98 -11.93 16.70 5.04
CA THR A 98 -12.03 16.27 6.43
C THR A 98 -13.44 15.71 6.72
N THR A 99 -14.48 16.48 6.37
CA THR A 99 -15.88 16.07 6.59
C THR A 99 -16.23 14.80 5.81
N LYS A 100 -15.79 14.69 4.55
CA LYS A 100 -16.06 13.52 3.71
C LYS A 100 -15.36 12.26 4.24
N LEU A 101 -14.10 12.36 4.65
CA LEU A 101 -13.36 11.24 5.24
C LEU A 101 -13.99 10.75 6.53
N LEU A 102 -14.34 11.64 7.45
CA LEU A 102 -14.96 11.26 8.72
C LEU A 102 -16.32 10.56 8.56
N LYS A 103 -17.07 10.85 7.48
CA LYS A 103 -18.32 10.16 7.18
C LYS A 103 -18.14 8.68 6.82
N VAL A 104 -17.03 8.32 6.23
CA VAL A 104 -16.73 6.94 5.76
C VAL A 104 -15.84 6.17 6.72
N MET A 105 -15.48 6.72 7.88
CA MET A 105 -14.71 6.00 8.87
C MET A 105 -15.45 4.77 9.38
N PRO A 106 -14.75 3.64 9.52
CA PRO A 106 -15.34 2.37 9.96
C PRO A 106 -15.82 2.42 11.42
N ASP A 107 -15.25 3.30 12.23
CA ASP A 107 -15.64 3.54 13.62
C ASP A 107 -15.80 5.04 13.88
N LYS A 108 -16.89 5.42 14.55
CA LYS A 108 -17.23 6.82 14.82
C LYS A 108 -16.28 7.53 15.77
N SER A 109 -15.52 6.79 16.55
CA SER A 109 -14.48 7.37 17.41
C SER A 109 -13.24 7.83 16.66
N LEU A 110 -13.05 7.40 15.41
CA LEU A 110 -12.03 7.94 14.51
C LEU A 110 -12.54 9.26 13.93
N ASP A 111 -12.51 10.32 14.70
CA ASP A 111 -13.24 11.57 14.50
C ASP A 111 -12.37 12.80 14.24
N THR A 112 -11.04 12.65 14.25
CA THR A 112 -10.09 13.75 14.07
C THR A 112 -9.02 13.38 13.06
N VAL A 113 -8.78 14.30 12.11
CA VAL A 113 -7.87 14.11 10.95
C VAL A 113 -6.70 15.09 11.04
N PHE A 114 -5.51 14.60 10.72
CA PHE A 114 -4.36 15.43 10.40
C PHE A 114 -3.79 14.99 9.03
N PHE A 115 -3.71 15.93 8.07
CA PHE A 115 -3.18 15.65 6.73
C PHE A 115 -1.66 15.86 6.67
N TRP A 116 -1.01 14.99 5.89
CA TRP A 116 0.37 15.09 5.43
C TRP A 116 0.44 14.89 3.89
N ASN A 117 1.66 14.76 3.34
CA ASN A 117 1.86 14.64 1.89
C ASN A 117 2.15 13.19 1.44
N SER A 118 2.80 12.41 2.28
CA SER A 118 3.20 11.03 1.95
C SER A 118 2.90 10.05 3.09
N GLY A 119 2.80 8.75 2.74
CA GLY A 119 2.63 7.70 3.74
C GLY A 119 3.76 7.68 4.78
N SER A 120 5.01 7.96 4.36
CA SER A 120 6.16 8.03 5.28
C SER A 120 5.96 9.13 6.34
N GLU A 121 5.54 10.34 5.94
CA GLU A 121 5.26 11.43 6.85
C GLU A 121 4.08 11.13 7.78
N ALA A 122 3.04 10.48 7.27
CA ALA A 122 1.91 10.06 8.10
C ALA A 122 2.32 9.01 9.15
N VAL A 123 3.23 8.09 8.81
CA VAL A 123 3.84 7.16 9.78
C VAL A 123 4.65 7.91 10.84
N GLU A 124 5.49 8.89 10.46
CA GLU A 124 6.22 9.76 11.41
C GLU A 124 5.26 10.46 12.38
N ALA A 125 4.14 11.00 11.85
CA ALA A 125 3.12 11.66 12.67
C ALA A 125 2.43 10.69 13.64
N ALA A 126 2.12 9.47 13.20
CA ALA A 126 1.52 8.43 14.04
C ALA A 126 2.46 8.01 15.18
N ILE A 127 3.76 7.86 14.91
CA ILE A 127 4.77 7.55 15.93
C ILE A 127 4.88 8.69 16.96
N LYS A 128 4.94 9.95 16.49
CA LYS A 128 4.97 11.13 17.36
C LYS A 128 3.75 11.16 18.28
N LEU A 129 2.55 10.97 17.71
CA LEU A 129 1.30 10.91 18.46
C LEU A 129 1.34 9.79 19.51
N ALA A 130 1.73 8.58 19.11
CA ALA A 130 1.77 7.44 20.01
C ALA A 130 2.70 7.67 21.23
N ARG A 131 3.89 8.19 20.97
CA ARG A 131 4.86 8.48 22.05
C ARG A 131 4.38 9.57 23.01
N VAL A 132 3.79 10.64 22.48
CA VAL A 132 3.27 11.73 23.32
C VAL A 132 2.06 11.27 24.15
N ALA A 133 1.13 10.56 23.52
CA ALA A 133 -0.10 10.12 24.17
C ALA A 133 0.13 9.07 25.26
N THR A 134 1.06 8.14 25.04
CA THR A 134 1.35 7.08 26.01
C THR A 134 2.47 7.41 26.98
N LYS A 135 3.33 8.40 26.66
CA LYS A 135 4.59 8.71 27.35
C LYS A 135 5.58 7.54 27.36
N LYS A 136 5.42 6.59 26.44
CA LYS A 136 6.28 5.43 26.23
C LYS A 136 7.11 5.61 24.96
N GLN A 137 8.19 4.83 24.81
CA GLN A 137 9.17 5.06 23.74
C GLN A 137 9.18 3.99 22.63
N ASN A 138 8.88 2.73 22.98
CA ASN A 138 9.12 1.62 22.09
C ASN A 138 7.95 1.39 21.12
N ILE A 139 8.28 1.02 19.89
CA ILE A 139 7.33 0.69 18.83
C ILE A 139 7.61 -0.74 18.35
N ILE A 140 6.58 -1.55 18.22
CA ILE A 140 6.68 -2.86 17.59
C ILE A 140 6.18 -2.77 16.16
N SER A 141 6.99 -3.23 15.21
CA SER A 141 6.64 -3.45 13.80
C SER A 141 6.75 -4.93 13.44
N TYR A 142 6.48 -5.28 12.20
CA TYR A 142 6.48 -6.69 11.76
C TYR A 142 7.52 -6.96 10.69
N GLN A 143 8.05 -8.19 10.66
CA GLN A 143 8.86 -8.69 9.56
C GLN A 143 8.06 -8.60 8.26
N GLY A 144 8.71 -8.19 7.18
CA GLY A 144 8.07 -8.00 5.89
C GLY A 144 7.32 -6.66 5.73
N SER A 145 7.15 -5.86 6.78
CA SER A 145 6.42 -4.58 6.74
C SER A 145 7.14 -3.51 5.93
N TYR A 146 6.33 -2.59 5.38
CA TYR A 146 6.83 -1.39 4.72
C TYR A 146 6.05 -0.15 5.15
N HIS A 147 6.68 0.71 5.93
CA HIS A 147 6.07 1.91 6.50
C HIS A 147 6.66 3.22 5.96
N GLY A 148 7.62 3.15 5.05
CA GLY A 148 8.23 4.31 4.43
C GLY A 148 9.76 4.35 4.50
N ARG A 149 10.35 5.48 4.07
CA ARG A 149 11.80 5.66 3.95
C ARG A 149 12.30 6.98 4.54
N THR A 150 11.49 7.73 5.30
CA THR A 150 11.97 8.75 6.23
C THR A 150 12.55 8.08 7.46
N TRP A 151 13.23 8.80 8.34
CA TRP A 151 14.12 8.20 9.33
C TRP A 151 13.43 7.22 10.29
N ALA A 152 12.32 7.63 10.93
CA ALA A 152 11.58 6.74 11.83
C ALA A 152 10.75 5.70 11.04
N ALA A 153 10.13 6.08 9.93
CA ALA A 153 9.39 5.15 9.07
C ALA A 153 10.32 4.05 8.50
N MET A 154 11.56 4.40 8.15
CA MET A 154 12.58 3.44 7.70
C MET A 154 13.00 2.48 8.83
N ALA A 155 13.03 2.96 10.07
CA ALA A 155 13.30 2.11 11.24
C ALA A 155 12.22 1.03 11.44
N LEU A 156 10.98 1.26 10.98
CA LEU A 156 9.87 0.32 11.05
C LEU A 156 9.75 -0.57 9.80
N THR A 157 10.36 -0.17 8.68
CA THR A 157 10.34 -0.94 7.42
C THR A 157 11.25 -2.15 7.51
N ARG A 158 10.69 -3.35 7.29
CA ARG A 158 11.37 -4.65 7.46
C ARG A 158 11.19 -5.60 6.27
N SER A 159 10.73 -5.09 5.14
CA SER A 159 10.47 -5.92 3.95
C SER A 159 11.75 -6.29 3.20
N LYS A 160 12.73 -5.39 3.13
CA LYS A 160 14.02 -5.64 2.44
C LYS A 160 15.13 -4.81 3.09
N THR A 161 16.31 -5.39 3.21
CA THR A 161 17.50 -4.69 3.77
C THR A 161 17.95 -3.50 2.94
N ILE A 162 17.68 -3.50 1.63
CA ILE A 162 18.07 -2.41 0.73
C ILE A 162 17.51 -1.04 1.16
N TYR A 163 16.38 -1.00 1.87
CA TYR A 163 15.75 0.24 2.29
C TYR A 163 16.51 0.94 3.43
N SER A 164 17.29 0.19 4.23
CA SER A 164 18.02 0.74 5.39
C SER A 164 19.53 0.52 5.34
N LYS A 165 20.04 -0.20 4.33
CA LYS A 165 21.46 -0.51 4.19
C LYS A 165 22.29 0.79 4.09
N GLY A 166 23.21 0.98 5.04
CA GLY A 166 24.12 2.12 5.07
C GLY A 166 23.58 3.37 5.77
N TYR A 167 22.34 3.33 6.30
CA TYR A 167 21.71 4.47 6.98
C TYR A 167 21.66 4.34 8.51
N HIS A 168 22.27 3.32 9.07
CA HIS A 168 22.29 3.12 10.53
C HIS A 168 23.22 4.13 11.22
N PRO A 169 22.93 4.53 12.51
CA PRO A 169 21.81 4.08 13.34
C PRO A 169 20.48 4.75 12.96
N LEU A 170 19.40 3.99 12.98
CA LEU A 170 18.03 4.48 12.77
C LEU A 170 17.39 4.90 14.11
N MET A 171 16.11 5.30 14.10
CA MET A 171 15.36 5.61 15.31
C MET A 171 15.43 4.44 16.32
N PRO A 172 15.86 4.68 17.56
CA PRO A 172 15.92 3.65 18.61
C PRO A 172 14.53 3.28 19.13
N GLY A 173 14.47 2.18 19.89
CA GLY A 173 13.24 1.69 20.52
C GLY A 173 12.28 1.02 19.50
N VAL A 174 12.80 0.45 18.42
CA VAL A 174 12.01 -0.31 17.44
C VAL A 174 12.31 -1.80 17.60
N TYR A 175 11.25 -2.58 17.78
CA TYR A 175 11.30 -4.02 17.90
C TYR A 175 10.49 -4.65 16.78
N THR A 176 10.84 -5.87 16.39
CA THR A 176 10.23 -6.51 15.22
C THR A 176 9.70 -7.88 15.57
N ALA A 177 8.39 -8.06 15.46
CA ALA A 177 7.73 -9.35 15.61
C ALA A 177 7.60 -10.07 14.25
N PRO A 178 7.56 -11.40 14.20
CA PRO A 178 7.17 -12.13 12.99
C PRO A 178 5.72 -11.78 12.60
N PHE A 179 5.48 -11.58 11.30
CA PHE A 179 4.12 -11.46 10.79
C PHE A 179 3.51 -12.86 10.67
N PRO A 180 2.20 -13.07 10.92
CA PRO A 180 1.54 -14.38 10.78
C PRO A 180 1.44 -14.79 9.29
N TYR A 181 2.56 -15.20 8.72
CA TYR A 181 2.75 -15.56 7.32
C TYR A 181 3.47 -16.92 7.21
N GLY A 182 2.79 -17.93 6.63
CA GLY A 182 3.28 -19.30 6.60
C GLY A 182 4.68 -19.45 5.98
N SER A 183 4.95 -18.73 4.89
CA SER A 183 6.26 -18.75 4.23
C SER A 183 7.39 -18.26 5.12
N GLN A 184 7.10 -17.34 6.02
CA GLN A 184 8.06 -16.77 6.96
C GLN A 184 8.45 -17.76 8.07
N TYR A 185 7.53 -18.70 8.41
CA TYR A 185 7.79 -19.78 9.36
C TYR A 185 8.48 -21.00 8.73
N GLY A 186 8.70 -21.00 7.41
CA GLY A 186 9.41 -22.09 6.70
C GLY A 186 8.74 -23.45 6.82
N CYS A 187 7.44 -23.51 7.08
CA CYS A 187 6.74 -24.76 7.26
C CYS A 187 6.49 -25.46 5.92
N PRO A 188 6.84 -26.77 5.80
CA PRO A 188 6.62 -27.56 4.59
C PRO A 188 5.14 -27.80 4.30
N VAL A 189 4.32 -27.85 5.34
CA VAL A 189 2.87 -27.96 5.24
C VAL A 189 2.26 -26.59 5.53
N PRO A 190 1.31 -26.09 4.72
CA PRO A 190 0.63 -24.85 5.00
C PRO A 190 0.02 -24.88 6.41
N LEU A 191 0.39 -23.89 7.23
CA LEU A 191 -0.24 -23.71 8.55
C LEU A 191 -1.67 -23.18 8.36
N SER A 192 -2.60 -23.65 9.17
CA SER A 192 -3.93 -23.04 9.24
C SER A 192 -3.87 -21.62 9.82
N GLU A 193 -4.92 -20.83 9.61
CA GLU A 193 -5.00 -19.48 10.21
C GLU A 193 -4.88 -19.52 11.73
N ASP A 194 -5.45 -20.51 12.39
CA ASP A 194 -5.34 -20.71 13.85
C ASP A 194 -3.91 -21.01 14.27
N GLN A 195 -3.21 -21.89 13.55
CA GLN A 195 -1.80 -22.21 13.83
C GLN A 195 -0.90 -20.98 13.63
N LEU A 196 -1.13 -20.20 12.56
CA LEU A 196 -0.42 -18.95 12.32
C LEU A 196 -0.68 -17.94 13.43
N THR A 197 -1.94 -17.80 13.84
CA THR A 197 -2.33 -16.92 14.94
C THR A 197 -1.64 -17.30 16.24
N GLN A 198 -1.66 -18.58 16.62
CA GLN A 198 -1.03 -19.06 17.85
C GLN A 198 0.51 -18.87 17.82
N ALA A 199 1.15 -19.19 16.70
CA ALA A 199 2.59 -18.98 16.54
C ALA A 199 2.97 -17.51 16.69
N ALA A 200 2.27 -16.61 16.00
CA ALA A 200 2.55 -15.19 16.05
C ALA A 200 2.27 -14.56 17.45
N LEU A 201 1.23 -15.03 18.14
CA LEU A 201 0.96 -14.59 19.52
C LEU A 201 2.04 -15.08 20.49
N ARG A 202 2.51 -16.33 20.34
CA ARG A 202 3.64 -16.84 21.12
C ARG A 202 4.89 -16.00 20.90
N ASP A 203 5.21 -15.67 19.66
CA ASP A 203 6.40 -14.88 19.33
C ASP A 203 6.28 -13.44 19.84
N LEU A 204 5.10 -12.84 19.78
CA LEU A 204 4.85 -11.53 20.37
C LEU A 204 5.02 -11.56 21.92
N LYS A 205 4.54 -12.63 22.56
CA LYS A 205 4.75 -12.82 23.99
C LYS A 205 6.23 -12.95 24.33
N LEU A 206 6.99 -13.73 23.57
CA LEU A 206 8.44 -13.86 23.77
C LEU A 206 9.16 -12.52 23.56
N LEU A 207 8.71 -11.70 22.60
CA LEU A 207 9.25 -10.38 22.38
C LEU A 207 9.00 -9.47 23.60
N PHE A 208 7.83 -9.51 24.21
CA PHE A 208 7.53 -8.79 25.45
C PHE A 208 8.33 -9.30 26.65
N ASP A 209 8.54 -10.61 26.76
CA ASP A 209 9.26 -11.19 27.89
C ASP A 209 10.79 -10.99 27.79
N GLN A 210 11.33 -10.80 26.58
CA GLN A 210 12.77 -10.83 26.34
C GLN A 210 13.37 -9.52 25.83
N GLN A 211 12.60 -8.65 25.18
CA GLN A 211 13.15 -7.53 24.43
C GLN A 211 12.57 -6.16 24.79
N THR A 212 11.26 -6.05 24.99
CA THR A 212 10.58 -4.79 25.33
C THR A 212 9.38 -5.01 26.24
N ALA A 213 9.40 -4.44 27.42
CA ALA A 213 8.25 -4.58 28.32
C ALA A 213 7.00 -3.88 27.73
N PRO A 214 5.79 -4.42 27.97
CA PRO A 214 4.55 -3.75 27.57
C PRO A 214 4.40 -2.35 28.16
N THR A 215 4.97 -2.10 29.36
CA THR A 215 5.00 -0.79 30.01
C THR A 215 5.80 0.26 29.26
N ASP A 216 6.77 -0.15 28.44
CA ASP A 216 7.64 0.75 27.68
C ASP A 216 7.19 0.86 26.21
N THR A 217 6.24 0.01 25.77
CA THR A 217 5.75 -0.06 24.41
C THR A 217 4.62 0.95 24.20
N ALA A 218 4.88 1.95 23.35
CA ALA A 218 3.94 3.01 23.01
C ALA A 218 2.87 2.51 22.00
N ALA A 219 3.31 1.77 20.98
CA ALA A 219 2.41 1.31 19.95
C ALA A 219 2.89 0.02 19.26
N ILE A 220 1.91 -0.69 18.67
CA ILE A 220 2.13 -1.74 17.68
C ILE A 220 1.59 -1.21 16.36
N ILE A 221 2.43 -1.18 15.31
CA ILE A 221 2.03 -0.79 13.95
C ILE A 221 1.99 -2.02 13.06
N ILE A 222 0.88 -2.20 12.33
CA ILE A 222 0.68 -3.33 11.44
C ILE A 222 -0.08 -2.92 10.18
N GLU A 223 0.29 -3.51 9.04
CA GLU A 223 -0.51 -3.48 7.82
C GLU A 223 -1.58 -4.59 7.89
N PRO A 224 -2.89 -4.30 7.79
CA PRO A 224 -3.93 -5.34 7.81
C PRO A 224 -3.82 -6.36 6.67
N VAL A 225 -3.22 -5.95 5.54
CA VAL A 225 -2.67 -6.82 4.51
C VAL A 225 -1.25 -6.38 4.27
N LEU A 226 -0.30 -7.25 4.57
CA LEU A 226 1.14 -6.98 4.40
C LEU A 226 1.44 -6.67 2.93
N GLY A 227 1.85 -5.43 2.61
CA GLY A 227 2.04 -4.97 1.25
C GLY A 227 3.34 -5.46 0.61
N GLU A 228 4.45 -4.75 0.84
CA GLU A 228 5.75 -5.08 0.27
C GLU A 228 6.27 -6.47 0.72
N GLY A 229 5.78 -7.01 1.82
CA GLY A 229 6.11 -8.35 2.30
C GLY A 229 5.45 -9.49 1.53
N GLY A 230 4.51 -9.23 0.61
CA GLY A 230 3.98 -10.28 -0.25
C GLY A 230 2.46 -10.39 -0.36
N TYR A 231 1.73 -9.33 -0.09
CA TYR A 231 0.25 -9.27 -0.19
C TYR A 231 -0.44 -10.33 0.68
N VAL A 232 -0.02 -10.39 1.94
CA VAL A 232 -0.47 -11.38 2.91
C VAL A 232 -1.54 -10.80 3.82
N PRO A 233 -2.81 -11.23 3.73
CA PRO A 233 -3.83 -10.84 4.70
C PRO A 233 -3.46 -11.31 6.10
N CYS A 234 -3.57 -10.42 7.09
CA CYS A 234 -3.41 -10.78 8.49
C CYS A 234 -4.64 -11.58 8.96
N PRO A 235 -4.47 -12.70 9.66
CA PRO A 235 -5.60 -13.43 10.23
C PRO A 235 -6.46 -12.54 11.13
N PRO A 236 -7.78 -12.47 10.96
CA PRO A 236 -8.66 -11.64 11.80
C PRO A 236 -8.55 -11.96 13.29
N ALA A 237 -8.38 -13.24 13.63
CA ALA A 237 -8.19 -13.68 15.02
C ALA A 237 -6.93 -13.10 15.65
N TYR A 238 -5.84 -12.96 14.88
CA TYR A 238 -4.62 -12.31 15.35
C TYR A 238 -4.84 -10.82 15.62
N LEU A 239 -5.48 -10.09 14.71
CA LEU A 239 -5.79 -8.67 14.90
C LEU A 239 -6.69 -8.43 16.11
N ALA A 240 -7.69 -9.30 16.32
CA ALA A 240 -8.56 -9.26 17.50
C ALA A 240 -7.77 -9.50 18.80
N ALA A 241 -6.82 -10.43 18.79
CA ALA A 241 -5.94 -10.67 19.93
C ALA A 241 -4.99 -9.49 20.19
N LEU A 242 -4.43 -8.88 19.14
CA LEU A 242 -3.62 -7.65 19.26
C LEU A 242 -4.41 -6.54 19.93
N ARG A 243 -5.67 -6.32 19.54
CA ARG A 243 -6.51 -5.29 20.16
C ARG A 243 -6.64 -5.53 21.67
N LYS A 244 -6.92 -6.76 22.09
CA LYS A 244 -7.02 -7.11 23.51
C LYS A 244 -5.71 -6.85 24.26
N ILE A 245 -4.58 -7.25 23.68
CA ILE A 245 -3.24 -7.01 24.27
C ILE A 245 -2.97 -5.51 24.40
N CYS A 246 -3.27 -4.74 23.37
CA CYS A 246 -3.10 -3.30 23.36
C CYS A 246 -3.95 -2.62 24.45
N ASP A 247 -5.20 -3.03 24.61
CA ASP A 247 -6.12 -2.50 25.63
C ASP A 247 -5.61 -2.83 27.06
N GLN A 248 -5.17 -4.08 27.28
CA GLN A 248 -4.65 -4.52 28.58
C GLN A 248 -3.42 -3.74 29.05
N HIS A 249 -2.58 -3.30 28.12
CA HIS A 249 -1.29 -2.72 28.44
C HIS A 249 -1.18 -1.22 28.10
N ASN A 250 -2.28 -0.58 27.72
CA ASN A 250 -2.28 0.81 27.25
C ASN A 250 -1.23 1.03 26.14
N ILE A 251 -1.27 0.17 25.13
CA ILE A 251 -0.48 0.25 23.90
C ILE A 251 -1.40 0.71 22.79
N LEU A 252 -0.99 1.67 21.95
CA LEU A 252 -1.81 2.09 20.82
C LEU A 252 -1.66 1.11 19.65
N LEU A 253 -2.77 0.70 19.07
CA LEU A 253 -2.81 -0.09 17.85
C LEU A 253 -2.89 0.83 16.65
N ILE A 254 -1.90 0.77 15.77
CA ILE A 254 -1.83 1.57 14.54
C ILE A 254 -2.05 0.64 13.34
N PHE A 255 -3.09 0.92 12.55
CA PHE A 255 -3.25 0.26 11.26
C PHE A 255 -2.68 1.15 10.16
N ASP A 256 -1.70 0.61 9.43
CA ASP A 256 -1.19 1.22 8.21
C ASP A 256 -2.03 0.76 7.02
N GLU A 257 -3.01 1.57 6.66
CA GLU A 257 -3.86 1.38 5.47
C GLU A 257 -3.42 2.25 4.29
N VAL A 258 -2.17 2.64 4.23
CA VAL A 258 -1.60 3.37 3.11
C VAL A 258 -1.84 2.64 1.78
N GLN A 259 -1.77 1.32 1.77
CA GLN A 259 -2.01 0.52 0.56
C GLN A 259 -3.36 -0.18 0.54
N THR A 260 -3.93 -0.52 1.67
CA THR A 260 -5.17 -1.31 1.79
C THR A 260 -6.44 -0.47 1.72
N GLY A 261 -6.35 0.83 2.00
CA GLY A 261 -7.48 1.75 1.99
C GLY A 261 -7.99 2.12 0.59
N PHE A 262 -9.01 2.93 0.58
CA PHE A 262 -9.66 3.50 -0.62
C PHE A 262 -10.10 2.44 -1.63
N GLY A 263 -10.87 1.44 -1.17
CA GLY A 263 -11.51 0.44 -2.02
C GLY A 263 -10.61 -0.71 -2.48
N ARG A 264 -9.30 -0.62 -2.23
CA ARG A 264 -8.30 -1.58 -2.73
C ARG A 264 -8.59 -3.02 -2.32
N THR A 265 -9.03 -3.23 -1.09
CA THR A 265 -9.31 -4.55 -0.52
C THR A 265 -10.77 -5.01 -0.66
N GLY A 266 -11.61 -4.24 -1.37
CA GLY A 266 -13.02 -4.59 -1.59
C GLY A 266 -14.00 -3.91 -0.65
N THR A 267 -13.53 -3.23 0.39
CA THR A 267 -14.26 -2.29 1.26
C THR A 267 -13.57 -0.93 1.20
N TYR A 268 -14.17 0.13 1.75
CA TYR A 268 -13.53 1.44 1.76
C TYR A 268 -12.19 1.39 2.48
N PHE A 269 -12.15 0.72 3.65
CA PHE A 269 -10.95 0.39 4.41
C PHE A 269 -10.93 -1.10 4.76
N MET A 270 -9.72 -1.70 4.85
CA MET A 270 -9.58 -3.08 5.31
C MET A 270 -10.04 -3.27 6.76
N THR A 271 -9.93 -2.23 7.58
CA THR A 271 -10.44 -2.16 8.95
C THR A 271 -11.91 -2.65 9.05
N GLU A 272 -12.76 -2.34 8.06
CA GLU A 272 -14.16 -2.81 8.02
C GLU A 272 -14.28 -4.35 8.00
N GLN A 273 -13.33 -5.02 7.35
CA GLN A 273 -13.33 -6.49 7.25
C GLN A 273 -12.73 -7.17 8.47
N THR A 274 -11.94 -6.46 9.27
CA THR A 274 -11.26 -7.03 10.44
C THR A 274 -12.14 -7.09 11.68
N GLY A 275 -13.13 -6.20 11.76
CA GLY A 275 -13.93 -5.99 12.96
C GLY A 275 -13.13 -5.39 14.14
N VAL A 276 -11.91 -4.91 13.89
CA VAL A 276 -10.99 -4.37 14.91
C VAL A 276 -10.78 -2.88 14.67
N ARG A 277 -11.05 -2.07 15.68
CA ARG A 277 -10.79 -0.63 15.66
C ARG A 277 -9.33 -0.34 16.03
N PRO A 278 -8.54 0.30 15.16
CA PRO A 278 -7.24 0.85 15.56
C PRO A 278 -7.42 2.12 16.41
N ASP A 279 -6.37 2.50 17.13
CA ASP A 279 -6.31 3.82 17.79
C ASP A 279 -5.88 4.91 16.80
N ILE A 280 -5.02 4.56 15.86
CA ILE A 280 -4.57 5.44 14.78
C ILE A 280 -4.69 4.71 13.45
N LEU A 281 -5.32 5.33 12.47
CA LEU A 281 -5.43 4.86 11.09
C LEU A 281 -4.57 5.73 10.19
N ILE A 282 -3.66 5.12 9.43
CA ILE A 282 -2.78 5.82 8.49
C ILE A 282 -3.28 5.62 7.06
N LEU A 283 -3.44 6.71 6.32
CA LEU A 283 -3.97 6.74 4.96
C LEU A 283 -3.03 7.49 4.01
N ALA A 284 -2.92 7.04 2.76
CA ALA A 284 -2.24 7.75 1.65
C ALA A 284 -2.66 7.16 0.30
N LYS A 285 -1.77 7.16 -0.70
CA LYS A 285 -1.94 6.54 -2.03
C LYS A 285 -3.29 6.85 -2.68
N GLY A 286 -4.26 5.93 -2.56
CA GLY A 286 -5.58 6.08 -3.17
C GLY A 286 -6.36 7.33 -2.75
N ILE A 287 -5.99 7.97 -1.64
CA ILE A 287 -6.71 9.14 -1.09
C ILE A 287 -6.88 10.30 -2.09
N ALA A 288 -5.91 10.52 -2.99
CA ALA A 288 -5.92 11.63 -3.96
C ALA A 288 -5.51 11.20 -5.38
N ASN A 289 -5.59 9.91 -5.69
CA ASN A 289 -5.38 9.34 -7.03
C ASN A 289 -4.12 9.85 -7.76
N GLY A 290 -3.00 10.04 -7.05
CA GLY A 290 -1.72 10.46 -7.62
C GLY A 290 -1.17 11.77 -7.06
N LEU A 291 -2.00 12.64 -6.48
CA LEU A 291 -1.51 13.86 -5.81
C LEU A 291 -0.91 13.49 -4.44
N PRO A 292 0.18 14.16 -4.03
CA PRO A 292 0.77 13.99 -2.70
C PRO A 292 -0.23 14.38 -1.59
N LEU A 293 -0.79 13.39 -0.95
CA LEU A 293 -1.70 13.53 0.19
C LEU A 293 -1.67 12.27 1.04
N SER A 294 -1.64 12.45 2.35
CA SER A 294 -1.81 11.39 3.33
C SER A 294 -2.50 11.92 4.58
N ALA A 295 -2.92 11.05 5.47
CA ALA A 295 -3.55 11.45 6.71
C ALA A 295 -3.26 10.43 7.82
N ILE A 296 -3.29 10.90 9.05
CA ILE A 296 -3.59 10.09 10.22
C ILE A 296 -4.98 10.45 10.74
N ILE A 297 -5.73 9.44 11.15
CA ILE A 297 -7.04 9.60 11.76
C ILE A 297 -7.04 8.90 13.10
N SER A 298 -7.52 9.57 14.13
CA SER A 298 -7.58 9.06 15.50
C SER A 298 -8.73 9.69 16.26
N ARG A 299 -8.88 9.31 17.52
CA ARG A 299 -9.82 9.96 18.43
C ARG A 299 -9.34 11.35 18.79
N LYS A 300 -10.27 12.31 18.90
CA LYS A 300 -9.94 13.69 19.27
C LYS A 300 -9.15 13.77 20.58
N GLU A 301 -9.51 13.00 21.56
CA GLU A 301 -8.83 12.97 22.87
C GLU A 301 -7.33 12.59 22.77
N LEU A 302 -6.95 11.71 21.82
CA LEU A 302 -5.55 11.39 21.56
C LEU A 302 -4.84 12.50 20.77
N MET A 303 -5.52 13.03 19.74
CA MET A 303 -4.94 14.11 18.91
C MET A 303 -4.69 15.38 19.74
N ASP A 304 -5.56 15.70 20.68
CA ASP A 304 -5.47 16.87 21.54
C ASP A 304 -4.36 16.75 22.63
N MET A 305 -3.74 15.59 22.81
CA MET A 305 -2.56 15.45 23.65
C MET A 305 -1.30 16.09 23.06
N GLN A 306 -1.34 16.47 21.79
CA GLN A 306 -0.26 17.18 21.14
C GLN A 306 -0.46 18.68 21.22
N GLU A 307 0.57 19.39 21.67
CA GLU A 307 0.55 20.85 21.72
C GLU A 307 0.47 21.46 20.31
N PRO A 308 -0.24 22.59 20.12
CA PRO A 308 -0.27 23.30 18.85
C PRO A 308 1.14 23.59 18.31
N GLY A 309 1.37 23.30 17.03
CA GLY A 309 2.66 23.48 16.36
C GLY A 309 3.60 22.26 16.41
N THR A 310 3.26 21.19 17.15
CA THR A 310 4.09 19.97 17.19
C THR A 310 3.94 19.07 15.98
N GLN A 311 2.82 19.15 15.28
CA GLN A 311 2.60 18.59 13.96
C GLN A 311 2.52 19.74 12.94
N GLY A 312 2.98 19.49 11.73
CA GLY A 312 2.89 20.48 10.68
C GLY A 312 3.92 20.27 9.58
N GLY A 313 3.58 20.74 8.40
CA GLY A 313 4.43 20.76 7.23
C GLY A 313 3.90 21.80 6.26
N THR A 314 4.80 22.53 5.61
CA THR A 314 4.45 23.64 4.71
C THR A 314 3.37 23.24 3.68
N TYR A 315 3.42 22.02 3.14
CA TYR A 315 2.52 21.54 2.10
C TYR A 315 1.39 20.65 2.63
N SER A 316 1.31 20.40 3.92
CA SER A 316 0.29 19.53 4.53
C SER A 316 -1.12 19.96 4.16
N GLY A 317 -1.92 19.04 3.65
CA GLY A 317 -3.29 19.31 3.25
C GLY A 317 -3.40 20.35 2.14
N ASN A 318 -2.49 20.28 1.13
CA ASN A 318 -2.52 21.15 -0.04
C ASN A 318 -3.92 21.23 -0.67
N ALA A 319 -4.37 22.43 -1.01
CA ALA A 319 -5.73 22.68 -1.50
C ALA A 319 -6.07 21.88 -2.77
N VAL A 320 -5.11 21.76 -3.70
CA VAL A 320 -5.29 21.01 -4.95
C VAL A 320 -5.36 19.51 -4.68
N ALA A 321 -4.49 19.00 -3.79
CA ALA A 321 -4.49 17.59 -3.39
C ALA A 321 -5.78 17.23 -2.62
N CYS A 322 -6.26 18.11 -1.74
CA CYS A 322 -7.56 17.93 -1.06
C CYS A 322 -8.74 17.94 -2.04
N ALA A 323 -8.72 18.81 -3.06
CA ALA A 323 -9.76 18.82 -4.09
C ALA A 323 -9.77 17.51 -4.91
N ALA A 324 -8.59 16.96 -5.24
CA ALA A 324 -8.48 15.63 -5.84
C ALA A 324 -9.05 14.55 -4.91
N GLY A 325 -8.74 14.59 -3.61
CA GLY A 325 -9.26 13.66 -2.61
C GLY A 325 -10.80 13.71 -2.46
N ILE A 326 -11.38 14.90 -2.57
CA ILE A 326 -12.85 15.08 -2.59
C ILE A 326 -13.44 14.34 -3.79
N ALA A 327 -12.89 14.54 -5.00
CA ALA A 327 -13.36 13.87 -6.20
C ALA A 327 -13.21 12.34 -6.10
N VAL A 328 -12.11 11.84 -5.52
CA VAL A 328 -11.94 10.40 -5.22
C VAL A 328 -13.05 9.90 -4.31
N ALA A 329 -13.30 10.59 -3.20
CA ALA A 329 -14.33 10.20 -2.25
C ALA A 329 -15.73 10.18 -2.89
N ASP A 330 -16.03 11.12 -3.79
CA ASP A 330 -17.32 11.16 -4.49
C ASP A 330 -17.48 10.00 -5.46
N VAL A 331 -16.48 9.73 -6.32
CA VAL A 331 -16.51 8.62 -7.27
C VAL A 331 -16.64 7.27 -6.56
N MET A 332 -15.93 7.08 -5.45
CA MET A 332 -16.00 5.82 -4.70
C MET A 332 -17.36 5.57 -4.03
N GLN A 333 -18.14 6.62 -3.80
CA GLN A 333 -19.50 6.51 -3.26
C GLN A 333 -20.57 6.31 -4.35
N GLU A 334 -20.19 6.36 -5.64
CA GLU A 334 -21.13 6.11 -6.73
C GLU A 334 -21.74 4.71 -6.65
N PRO A 335 -23.05 4.58 -6.94
CA PRO A 335 -23.70 3.28 -6.96
C PRO A 335 -23.02 2.33 -7.94
N GLY A 336 -22.58 1.16 -7.47
CA GLY A 336 -21.96 0.15 -8.31
C GLY A 336 -20.43 0.14 -8.28
N PHE A 337 -19.74 1.18 -7.79
CA PHE A 337 -18.28 1.22 -7.72
C PHE A 337 -17.70 -0.01 -6.99
N MET A 338 -18.10 -0.22 -5.74
CA MET A 338 -17.61 -1.36 -4.94
C MET A 338 -18.10 -2.71 -5.48
N LYS A 339 -19.28 -2.75 -6.13
CA LYS A 339 -19.76 -3.97 -6.82
C LYS A 339 -18.85 -4.35 -8.00
N ASN A 340 -18.35 -3.34 -8.76
CA ASN A 340 -17.36 -3.60 -9.81
C ASN A 340 -16.06 -4.13 -9.22
N VAL A 341 -15.54 -3.53 -8.14
CA VAL A 341 -14.33 -4.01 -7.46
C VAL A 341 -14.49 -5.48 -7.05
N ALA A 342 -15.60 -5.83 -6.41
CA ALA A 342 -15.88 -7.21 -6.00
C ALA A 342 -15.96 -8.18 -7.20
N ALA A 343 -16.65 -7.78 -8.29
CA ALA A 343 -16.77 -8.60 -9.48
C ALA A 343 -15.42 -8.82 -10.19
N ARG A 344 -14.59 -7.79 -10.26
CA ARG A 344 -13.23 -7.90 -10.83
C ARG A 344 -12.32 -8.71 -9.94
N SER A 345 -12.38 -8.51 -8.63
CA SER A 345 -11.66 -9.34 -7.66
C SER A 345 -11.96 -10.82 -7.88
N LYS A 346 -13.25 -11.19 -7.88
CA LYS A 346 -13.66 -12.57 -8.15
C LYS A 346 -13.08 -13.10 -9.47
N GLN A 347 -13.18 -12.33 -10.55
CA GLN A 347 -12.68 -12.72 -11.85
C GLN A 347 -11.17 -13.00 -11.85
N PHE A 348 -10.36 -12.14 -11.22
CA PHE A 348 -8.91 -12.36 -11.11
C PHE A 348 -8.59 -13.61 -10.27
N PHE A 349 -9.24 -13.76 -9.12
CA PHE A 349 -8.99 -14.91 -8.25
C PHE A 349 -9.41 -16.23 -8.89
N ASP A 350 -10.56 -16.29 -9.57
CA ASP A 350 -11.02 -17.50 -10.28
C ASP A 350 -9.94 -17.95 -11.29
N VAL A 351 -9.48 -17.06 -12.16
CA VAL A 351 -8.46 -17.40 -13.17
C VAL A 351 -7.13 -17.80 -12.56
N LEU A 352 -6.68 -17.09 -11.52
CA LEU A 352 -5.40 -17.41 -10.87
C LEU A 352 -5.46 -18.73 -10.08
N HIS A 353 -6.61 -19.08 -9.51
CA HIS A 353 -6.81 -20.37 -8.87
C HIS A 353 -6.86 -21.50 -9.90
N ASP A 354 -7.53 -21.31 -11.04
CA ASP A 354 -7.51 -22.28 -12.15
C ASP A 354 -6.08 -22.47 -12.66
N LEU A 355 -5.34 -21.38 -12.82
CA LEU A 355 -3.95 -21.43 -13.22
C LEU A 355 -3.09 -22.21 -12.20
N LYS A 356 -3.29 -21.98 -10.90
CA LYS A 356 -2.58 -22.72 -9.83
C LYS A 356 -2.83 -24.22 -9.90
N GLN A 357 -4.03 -24.66 -10.30
CA GLN A 357 -4.41 -26.08 -10.42
C GLN A 357 -4.02 -26.70 -11.79
N SER A 358 -3.66 -25.86 -12.77
CA SER A 358 -3.27 -26.33 -14.09
C SER A 358 -2.10 -27.31 -14.06
N PRO A 359 -2.09 -28.38 -14.84
CA PRO A 359 -0.97 -29.32 -14.91
C PRO A 359 0.39 -28.67 -15.21
N LYS A 360 0.38 -27.52 -15.91
CA LYS A 360 1.60 -26.78 -16.27
C LYS A 360 2.23 -26.04 -15.07
N THR A 361 1.42 -25.59 -14.12
CA THR A 361 1.85 -24.69 -13.04
C THR A 361 1.67 -25.28 -11.63
N LYS A 362 1.02 -26.46 -11.56
CA LYS A 362 0.85 -27.18 -10.29
C LYS A 362 2.19 -27.49 -9.63
N GLY A 363 2.35 -27.06 -8.40
CA GLY A 363 3.60 -27.16 -7.64
C GLY A 363 4.59 -26.02 -7.89
N ILE A 364 4.36 -25.18 -8.92
CA ILE A 364 5.14 -23.97 -9.20
C ILE A 364 4.47 -22.77 -8.53
N ILE A 365 3.16 -22.57 -8.73
CA ILE A 365 2.37 -21.57 -7.99
C ILE A 365 1.98 -22.19 -6.65
N VAL A 366 2.55 -21.68 -5.60
CA VAL A 366 2.33 -22.20 -4.24
C VAL A 366 1.17 -21.52 -3.55
N ASP A 367 0.96 -20.24 -3.83
CA ASP A 367 -0.16 -19.51 -3.24
C ASP A 367 -0.70 -18.41 -4.18
N VAL A 368 -2.02 -18.23 -4.10
CA VAL A 368 -2.74 -17.09 -4.69
C VAL A 368 -3.56 -16.48 -3.58
N ARG A 369 -3.24 -15.25 -3.20
CA ARG A 369 -3.81 -14.60 -2.02
C ARG A 369 -4.01 -13.11 -2.20
N GLY A 370 -4.60 -12.48 -1.20
CA GLY A 370 -4.86 -11.04 -1.15
C GLY A 370 -6.29 -10.72 -0.77
N LYS A 371 -6.70 -9.48 -0.97
CA LYS A 371 -8.06 -8.98 -0.74
C LYS A 371 -8.43 -7.99 -1.82
N GLY A 372 -9.65 -8.09 -2.34
CA GLY A 372 -10.12 -7.19 -3.38
C GLY A 372 -9.22 -7.23 -4.63
N LEU A 373 -8.73 -6.07 -5.05
CA LEU A 373 -7.79 -5.93 -6.16
C LEU A 373 -6.33 -5.68 -5.67
N MET A 374 -5.99 -6.22 -4.53
CA MET A 374 -4.64 -6.33 -4.00
C MET A 374 -4.26 -7.81 -4.01
N ILE A 375 -3.67 -8.30 -5.11
CA ILE A 375 -3.53 -9.72 -5.42
C ILE A 375 -2.06 -10.10 -5.53
N GLY A 376 -1.65 -11.11 -4.79
CA GLY A 376 -0.32 -11.71 -4.81
C GLY A 376 -0.35 -13.14 -5.34
N VAL A 377 0.59 -13.47 -6.23
CA VAL A 377 0.84 -14.84 -6.68
C VAL A 377 2.26 -15.21 -6.28
N GLU A 378 2.37 -16.20 -5.40
CA GLU A 378 3.65 -16.69 -4.90
C GLU A 378 4.06 -17.96 -5.65
N PHE A 379 5.29 -17.95 -6.11
CA PHE A 379 5.93 -19.11 -6.72
C PHE A 379 6.84 -19.81 -5.70
N ASP A 380 7.09 -21.08 -5.92
CA ASP A 380 8.08 -21.83 -5.16
C ASP A 380 9.49 -21.22 -5.32
N GLY A 381 10.37 -21.48 -4.36
CA GLY A 381 11.69 -20.88 -4.40
C GLY A 381 12.64 -21.46 -3.34
N PRO A 382 13.90 -21.07 -3.37
CA PRO A 382 14.96 -21.66 -2.55
C PRO A 382 14.81 -21.47 -1.03
N LEU A 383 13.91 -20.57 -0.60
CA LEU A 383 13.58 -20.39 0.82
C LEU A 383 12.69 -21.50 1.39
N TYR A 384 12.29 -22.48 0.56
CA TYR A 384 11.44 -23.62 0.95
C TYR A 384 12.15 -24.95 0.67
N PRO A 385 13.19 -25.31 1.42
CA PRO A 385 13.99 -26.51 1.12
C PRO A 385 13.22 -27.83 1.25
N SER A 386 12.02 -27.79 1.83
CA SER A 386 11.17 -28.96 2.08
C SER A 386 10.08 -29.20 1.03
N ARG A 387 9.93 -28.30 0.04
CA ARG A 387 8.99 -28.53 -1.07
C ARG A 387 9.59 -29.52 -2.07
N ASP A 388 8.71 -30.18 -2.81
CA ASP A 388 9.09 -31.24 -3.77
C ASP A 388 10.17 -30.75 -4.75
N GLN A 389 11.41 -31.16 -4.50
CA GLN A 389 12.57 -30.78 -5.35
C GLN A 389 12.62 -31.55 -6.67
N SER A 390 11.69 -32.47 -6.94
CA SER A 390 11.61 -33.19 -8.22
C SER A 390 11.27 -32.23 -9.40
N LYS A 391 10.77 -31.03 -9.11
CA LYS A 391 10.52 -29.97 -10.08
C LYS A 391 11.23 -28.68 -9.64
N PRO A 392 12.51 -28.52 -9.93
CA PRO A 392 13.24 -27.33 -9.54
C PRO A 392 12.64 -26.09 -10.20
N VAL A 393 12.17 -25.16 -9.37
CA VAL A 393 11.68 -23.87 -9.84
C VAL A 393 12.88 -22.96 -10.11
N PRO A 394 12.97 -22.31 -11.28
CA PRO A 394 14.08 -21.44 -11.60
C PRO A 394 14.21 -20.29 -10.59
N GLU A 395 15.42 -20.03 -10.14
CA GLU A 395 15.71 -18.86 -9.32
C GLU A 395 15.24 -17.57 -10.03
N GLY A 396 14.66 -16.64 -9.26
CA GLY A 396 14.17 -15.37 -9.79
C GLY A 396 12.93 -15.52 -10.69
N LEU A 397 12.11 -16.57 -10.52
CA LEU A 397 10.93 -16.82 -11.36
C LEU A 397 9.98 -15.63 -11.39
N ALA A 398 9.70 -14.99 -10.26
CA ALA A 398 8.83 -13.81 -10.21
C ALA A 398 9.33 -12.68 -11.13
N ALA A 399 10.64 -12.42 -11.15
CA ALA A 399 11.24 -11.42 -12.03
C ALA A 399 11.19 -11.86 -13.52
N LYS A 400 11.34 -13.16 -13.79
CA LYS A 400 11.21 -13.70 -15.16
C LYS A 400 9.79 -13.57 -15.69
N VAL A 401 8.78 -13.86 -14.84
CA VAL A 401 7.36 -13.67 -15.19
C VAL A 401 7.07 -12.18 -15.41
N GLN A 402 7.53 -11.29 -14.54
CA GLN A 402 7.39 -9.85 -14.74
C GLN A 402 7.95 -9.40 -16.09
N LYS A 403 9.15 -9.86 -16.44
CA LYS A 403 9.79 -9.55 -17.74
C LYS A 403 8.95 -10.05 -18.90
N LYS A 404 8.44 -11.29 -18.82
CA LYS A 404 7.58 -11.87 -19.86
C LYS A 404 6.24 -11.14 -20.02
N CYS A 405 5.64 -10.70 -18.93
CA CYS A 405 4.45 -9.84 -18.96
C CYS A 405 4.75 -8.52 -19.70
N MET A 406 5.90 -7.90 -19.41
CA MET A 406 6.30 -6.67 -20.08
C MET A 406 6.54 -6.86 -21.58
N GLU A 407 7.09 -7.98 -22.00
CA GLU A 407 7.24 -8.34 -23.43
C GLU A 407 5.88 -8.49 -24.15
N LYS A 408 4.79 -8.59 -23.40
CA LYS A 408 3.39 -8.67 -23.87
C LYS A 408 2.55 -7.44 -23.51
N ASP A 409 3.20 -6.30 -23.29
CA ASP A 409 2.55 -5.03 -22.98
C ASP A 409 1.71 -5.05 -21.71
N LEU A 410 2.08 -5.90 -20.74
CA LEU A 410 1.43 -6.03 -19.46
C LEU A 410 2.40 -5.63 -18.33
N TYR A 411 2.14 -4.51 -17.66
CA TYR A 411 3.01 -4.00 -16.61
C TYR A 411 2.55 -4.50 -15.24
N ILE A 412 3.34 -5.39 -14.65
CA ILE A 412 3.16 -5.92 -13.29
C ILE A 412 4.42 -5.66 -12.46
N LEU A 413 4.34 -5.86 -11.15
CA LEU A 413 5.48 -5.73 -10.24
C LEU A 413 5.75 -7.02 -9.49
N THR A 414 7.02 -7.20 -9.09
CA THR A 414 7.40 -8.16 -8.05
C THR A 414 7.34 -7.49 -6.68
N THR A 415 7.27 -8.29 -5.62
CA THR A 415 7.33 -7.82 -4.24
C THR A 415 7.96 -8.88 -3.34
N SER A 416 8.25 -8.52 -2.05
CA SER A 416 8.80 -9.46 -1.07
C SER A 416 10.24 -9.91 -1.34
N ILE A 417 10.79 -10.66 -0.38
CA ILE A 417 11.99 -11.48 -0.54
C ILE A 417 11.65 -12.87 -1.07
N PHE A 418 10.38 -13.25 -0.99
CA PHE A 418 9.82 -14.46 -1.59
C PHE A 418 9.52 -14.23 -3.09
N GLN A 419 9.30 -15.27 -3.84
CA GLN A 419 9.05 -15.19 -5.28
C GLN A 419 7.59 -14.79 -5.55
N VAL A 420 7.24 -13.51 -5.36
CA VAL A 420 5.87 -13.01 -5.48
C VAL A 420 5.76 -11.97 -6.60
N ILE A 421 4.80 -12.16 -7.51
CA ILE A 421 4.28 -11.09 -8.37
C ILE A 421 3.03 -10.48 -7.74
N ARG A 422 2.78 -9.20 -8.02
CA ARG A 422 1.59 -8.51 -7.55
C ARG A 422 0.80 -7.86 -8.69
N LEU A 423 -0.51 -8.01 -8.61
CA LEU A 423 -1.47 -7.40 -9.52
C LEU A 423 -2.29 -6.37 -8.74
N ILE A 424 -2.24 -5.12 -9.19
CA ILE A 424 -2.83 -3.98 -8.49
C ILE A 424 -3.50 -3.05 -9.51
N PRO A 425 -4.46 -3.55 -10.31
CA PRO A 425 -5.11 -2.73 -11.33
C PRO A 425 -5.85 -1.54 -10.72
N ALA A 426 -6.14 -0.53 -11.55
CA ALA A 426 -7.09 0.50 -11.17
C ALA A 426 -8.45 -0.12 -10.80
N LEU A 427 -9.14 0.45 -9.80
CA LEU A 427 -10.42 -0.09 -9.29
C LEU A 427 -11.57 0.06 -10.29
N ILE A 428 -11.39 0.96 -11.27
CA ILE A 428 -12.33 1.18 -12.39
C ILE A 428 -12.14 0.18 -13.54
N ILE A 429 -11.22 -0.76 -13.43
CA ILE A 429 -10.99 -1.79 -14.44
C ILE A 429 -12.31 -2.50 -14.78
N THR A 430 -12.55 -2.73 -16.09
CA THR A 430 -13.79 -3.35 -16.57
C THR A 430 -13.61 -4.84 -16.85
N GLY A 431 -14.72 -5.58 -17.00
CA GLY A 431 -14.66 -6.99 -17.35
C GLY A 431 -13.99 -7.28 -18.70
N LYS A 432 -14.12 -6.37 -19.68
CA LYS A 432 -13.43 -6.49 -20.98
C LYS A 432 -11.91 -6.30 -20.81
N SER A 433 -11.50 -5.33 -20.04
CA SER A 433 -10.08 -5.04 -19.77
C SER A 433 -9.41 -6.14 -18.95
N SER A 434 -10.12 -6.74 -17.98
CA SER A 434 -9.60 -7.90 -17.25
C SER A 434 -9.52 -9.16 -18.10
N ALA A 435 -10.45 -9.39 -19.01
CA ALA A 435 -10.36 -10.49 -20.00
C ALA A 435 -9.17 -10.30 -20.95
N GLN A 436 -8.83 -9.07 -21.29
CA GLN A 436 -7.67 -8.74 -22.09
C GLN A 436 -6.36 -9.03 -21.32
N ALA A 437 -6.31 -8.72 -20.02
CA ALA A 437 -5.20 -9.14 -19.17
C ALA A 437 -5.08 -10.68 -19.04
N GLN A 438 -6.22 -11.40 -19.09
CA GLN A 438 -6.26 -12.86 -19.11
C GLN A 438 -5.73 -13.45 -20.42
N MET A 439 -6.08 -12.89 -21.57
CA MET A 439 -5.59 -13.35 -22.88
C MET A 439 -4.07 -13.18 -23.05
N HIS A 440 -3.47 -12.22 -22.29
CA HIS A 440 -2.01 -12.05 -22.22
C HIS A 440 -1.37 -12.96 -21.15
N ALA A 441 -2.16 -13.59 -20.29
CA ALA A 441 -1.70 -14.49 -19.22
C ALA A 441 -1.63 -15.97 -19.66
N ASP A 442 -1.92 -16.31 -20.93
CA ASP A 442 -1.54 -17.61 -21.50
C ASP A 442 0.00 -17.69 -21.65
N LEU A 443 0.64 -17.62 -20.48
CA LEU A 443 2.08 -17.68 -20.22
C LEU A 443 2.54 -19.11 -20.01
#